data_53479fc689af3ec50b4ccb2ff8595fcb
#
_entry.id   53479fc689af3ec50b4ccb2ff8595fcb
#
_cell.length_a   1.000
_cell.length_b   1.000
_cell.length_c   1.000
_cell.angle_alpha   90.00
_cell.angle_beta   90.00
_cell.angle_gamma   90.00
#
_symmetry.space_group_name_H-M   'P 1'
#
loop_
_entity.id
_entity.type
_entity.pdbx_description
1 polymer ?
#
loop_
_entity_poly.entity_id
_entity_poly.type
_entity_poly.pdbx_seq_one_letter_code
_entity_poly.pdbx_strand_id
1 'polypeptide(L)'
;VAETNFRRAMENSLLTGMRALDLQGRITYVNAAFCQMTGWDEAELVGQLPPYPYWPQAEYANLMLKLKEELSGKTVPGGFQIKVQRKNGTCFDARLYVSPLVDAHGQHTGWMSSITDITEPNRIRAQLAASHERFTIVLESLDASVSVAPLGSAELLFANKSYRQWFGSQTTGHLQLLQEAEIVKA
;
A
#
# COMPACT_ATOMS: atom_id res chain seq x y z
N VAL A 1 37.00 -0.75 -8.22
CA VAL A 1 36.37 0.08 -9.30
C VAL A 1 35.16 -0.67 -9.87
N ALA A 2 35.26 -1.95 -10.28
CA ALA A 2 34.17 -2.72 -10.88
C ALA A 2 32.99 -2.96 -9.90
N GLU A 3 33.27 -3.30 -8.66
CA GLU A 3 32.27 -3.53 -7.61
C GLU A 3 31.49 -2.25 -7.25
N THR A 4 32.17 -1.10 -7.25
CA THR A 4 31.55 0.21 -7.01
C THR A 4 30.60 0.61 -8.15
N ASN A 5 30.98 0.29 -9.40
CA ASN A 5 30.15 0.57 -10.57
C ASN A 5 28.93 -0.36 -10.65
N PHE A 6 29.08 -1.63 -10.30
CA PHE A 6 27.98 -2.60 -10.25
C PHE A 6 26.96 -2.19 -9.18
N ARG A 7 27.43 -1.83 -7.98
CA ARG A 7 26.55 -1.36 -6.91
C ARG A 7 25.78 -0.11 -7.31
N ARG A 8 26.45 0.89 -7.90
CA ARG A 8 25.78 2.10 -8.41
C ARG A 8 24.78 1.80 -9.52
N ALA A 9 25.10 0.88 -10.43
CA ALA A 9 24.18 0.48 -11.49
C ALA A 9 22.95 -0.21 -10.93
N MET A 10 23.10 -1.08 -9.94
CA MET A 10 21.97 -1.69 -9.22
C MET A 10 21.13 -0.63 -8.49
N GLU A 11 21.77 0.26 -7.73
CA GLU A 11 21.08 1.33 -7.00
C GLU A 11 20.30 2.27 -7.94
N ASN A 12 20.85 2.57 -9.11
CA ASN A 12 20.22 3.43 -10.11
C ASN A 12 19.09 2.70 -10.91
N SER A 13 19.09 1.38 -10.94
CA SER A 13 18.03 0.60 -11.60
C SER A 13 16.81 0.37 -10.70
N LEU A 14 16.91 0.66 -9.41
CA LEU A 14 15.82 0.52 -8.46
C LEU A 14 14.95 1.78 -8.47
N LEU A 15 13.64 1.60 -8.67
CA LEU A 15 12.63 2.65 -8.47
C LEU A 15 12.34 2.91 -6.98
N THR A 16 12.98 2.15 -6.10
CA THR A 16 12.81 2.25 -4.65
C THR A 16 13.84 3.24 -4.09
N GLY A 17 13.35 4.25 -3.39
CA GLY A 17 14.20 5.18 -2.65
C GLY A 17 14.86 4.47 -1.48
N MET A 18 16.16 4.70 -1.27
CA MET A 18 16.90 4.17 -0.13
C MET A 18 17.45 5.31 0.71
N ARG A 19 17.37 5.15 2.03
CA ARG A 19 17.90 6.08 3.02
C ARG A 19 18.57 5.29 4.14
N ALA A 20 19.78 5.72 4.55
CA ALA A 20 20.40 5.23 5.76
C ALA A 20 20.42 6.31 6.84
N LEU A 21 20.25 5.87 8.08
CA LEU A 21 20.34 6.70 9.29
C LEU A 21 21.42 6.13 10.22
N ASP A 22 22.08 7.01 10.97
CA ASP A 22 22.84 6.59 12.14
C ASP A 22 21.93 6.29 13.36
N LEU A 23 22.51 5.93 14.48
CA LEU A 23 21.77 5.62 15.70
C LEU A 23 21.04 6.82 16.32
N GLN A 24 21.40 8.04 15.94
CA GLN A 24 20.78 9.29 16.37
C GLN A 24 19.69 9.76 15.40
N GLY A 25 19.48 9.05 14.29
CA GLY A 25 18.52 9.44 13.26
C GLY A 25 19.06 10.47 12.26
N ARG A 26 20.38 10.67 12.17
CA ARG A 26 20.99 11.52 11.16
C ARG A 26 21.03 10.76 9.83
N ILE A 27 20.64 11.42 8.75
CA ILE A 27 20.75 10.84 7.41
C ILE A 27 22.23 10.73 7.03
N THR A 28 22.68 9.50 6.78
CA THR A 28 24.06 9.21 6.36
C THR A 28 24.19 8.85 4.89
N TYR A 29 23.08 8.45 4.26
CA TYR A 29 23.04 8.08 2.85
C TYR A 29 21.63 8.21 2.27
N VAL A 30 21.54 8.59 1.01
CA VAL A 30 20.35 8.46 0.15
C VAL A 30 20.79 8.04 -1.25
N ASN A 31 19.94 7.26 -1.95
CA ASN A 31 20.21 6.93 -3.35
C ASN A 31 19.53 7.92 -4.31
N ALA A 32 19.88 7.83 -5.59
CA ALA A 32 19.34 8.70 -6.63
C ALA A 32 17.80 8.61 -6.74
N ALA A 33 17.21 7.41 -6.55
CA ALA A 33 15.78 7.23 -6.59
C ALA A 33 15.07 7.98 -5.46
N PHE A 34 15.65 8.01 -4.25
CA PHE A 34 15.12 8.81 -3.13
C PHE A 34 15.14 10.31 -3.46
N CYS A 35 16.24 10.80 -4.02
CA CYS A 35 16.35 12.20 -4.43
C CYS A 35 15.32 12.56 -5.51
N GLN A 36 15.18 11.73 -6.55
CA GLN A 36 14.18 11.93 -7.60
C GLN A 36 12.75 11.90 -7.07
N MET A 37 12.44 10.97 -6.15
CA MET A 37 11.12 10.81 -5.56
C MET A 37 10.75 12.02 -4.68
N THR A 38 11.69 12.55 -3.91
CA THR A 38 11.44 13.64 -2.97
C THR A 38 11.69 15.03 -3.56
N GLY A 39 12.49 15.11 -4.63
CA GLY A 39 12.91 16.36 -5.25
C GLY A 39 14.01 17.09 -4.47
N TRP A 40 14.59 16.47 -3.45
CA TRP A 40 15.71 16.99 -2.66
C TRP A 40 17.02 16.38 -3.13
N ASP A 41 18.08 17.16 -3.17
CA ASP A 41 19.41 16.66 -3.53
C ASP A 41 20.09 15.96 -2.34
N GLU A 42 20.99 15.01 -2.63
CA GLU A 42 21.77 14.30 -1.61
C GLU A 42 22.47 15.25 -0.65
N ALA A 43 23.10 16.32 -1.18
CA ALA A 43 23.80 17.32 -0.37
C ALA A 43 22.90 18.10 0.60
N GLU A 44 21.60 18.20 0.30
CA GLU A 44 20.64 18.86 1.17
C GLU A 44 20.09 17.92 2.26
N LEU A 45 20.15 16.60 2.01
CA LEU A 45 19.58 15.58 2.88
C LEU A 45 20.60 14.97 3.83
N VAL A 46 21.79 14.62 3.34
CA VAL A 46 22.83 13.98 4.16
C VAL A 46 23.29 14.93 5.25
N GLY A 47 23.36 14.41 6.47
CA GLY A 47 23.69 15.19 7.66
C GLY A 47 22.49 15.76 8.41
N GLN A 48 21.28 15.76 7.82
CA GLN A 48 20.08 16.28 8.47
C GLN A 48 19.62 15.36 9.61
N LEU A 49 19.15 15.99 10.67
CA LEU A 49 18.44 15.37 11.77
C LEU A 49 16.93 15.64 11.65
N PRO A 50 16.06 14.83 12.28
CA PRO A 50 14.64 15.11 12.29
C PRO A 50 14.30 16.44 13.01
N PRO A 51 13.27 17.17 12.55
CA PRO A 51 12.36 16.82 11.47
C PRO A 51 13.03 16.99 10.10
N TYR A 52 12.89 15.96 9.24
CA TYR A 52 13.51 16.01 7.92
C TYR A 52 12.76 16.94 6.97
N PRO A 53 13.45 17.55 5.96
CA PRO A 53 12.85 18.54 5.07
C PRO A 53 11.72 17.99 4.18
N TYR A 54 11.68 16.67 3.98
CA TYR A 54 10.61 15.97 3.25
C TYR A 54 9.44 15.52 4.13
N TRP A 55 9.38 15.94 5.40
CA TRP A 55 8.24 15.68 6.27
C TRP A 55 7.20 16.80 6.15
N PRO A 56 5.91 16.49 5.87
CA PRO A 56 4.86 17.49 5.97
C PRO A 56 4.73 18.01 7.40
N GLN A 57 4.64 19.31 7.57
CA GLN A 57 4.56 19.94 8.92
C GLN A 57 3.39 19.40 9.74
N ALA A 58 2.25 19.15 9.10
CA ALA A 58 1.05 18.61 9.76
C ALA A 58 1.27 17.19 10.33
N GLU A 59 2.27 16.46 9.84
CA GLU A 59 2.55 15.08 10.22
C GLU A 59 3.74 14.94 11.18
N TYR A 60 4.38 16.02 11.60
CA TYR A 60 5.62 15.98 12.40
C TYR A 60 5.50 15.11 13.65
N ALA A 61 4.43 15.26 14.43
CA ALA A 61 4.24 14.49 15.65
C ALA A 61 4.11 12.99 15.39
N ASN A 62 3.36 12.61 14.37
CA ASN A 62 3.16 11.23 13.97
C ASN A 62 4.45 10.61 13.40
N LEU A 63 5.17 11.36 12.56
CA LEU A 63 6.43 10.92 11.96
C LEU A 63 7.55 10.79 12.99
N MET A 64 7.58 11.67 14.01
CA MET A 64 8.51 11.53 15.15
C MET A 64 8.25 10.27 15.97
N LEU A 65 6.98 9.89 16.18
CA LEU A 65 6.65 8.62 16.85
C LEU A 65 7.10 7.42 16.04
N LYS A 66 6.84 7.41 14.73
CA LYS A 66 7.28 6.35 13.82
C LYS A 66 8.81 6.24 13.76
N LEU A 67 9.52 7.36 13.73
CA LEU A 67 10.97 7.36 13.78
C LEU A 67 11.49 6.75 15.08
N LYS A 68 10.89 7.06 16.24
CA LYS A 68 11.26 6.44 17.50
C LYS A 68 11.05 4.93 17.49
N GLU A 69 9.99 4.43 16.89
CA GLU A 69 9.76 3.00 16.68
C GLU A 69 10.82 2.39 15.76
N GLU A 70 11.14 3.06 14.64
CA GLU A 70 12.23 2.69 13.72
C GLU A 70 13.56 2.55 14.48
N LEU A 71 13.96 3.59 15.21
CA LEU A 71 15.23 3.63 15.94
C LEU A 71 15.26 2.66 17.14
N SER A 72 14.12 2.21 17.66
CA SER A 72 14.03 1.20 18.71
C SER A 72 14.08 -0.25 18.20
N GLY A 73 14.17 -0.43 16.88
CA GLY A 73 14.18 -1.74 16.25
C GLY A 73 12.82 -2.44 16.18
N LYS A 74 11.72 -1.73 16.45
CA LYS A 74 10.38 -2.24 16.25
C LYS A 74 10.06 -2.26 14.75
N THR A 75 10.25 -3.42 14.14
CA THR A 75 9.84 -3.63 12.74
C THR A 75 8.38 -4.06 12.70
N VAL A 76 7.59 -3.37 11.89
CA VAL A 76 6.20 -3.73 11.62
C VAL A 76 6.15 -4.63 10.39
N PRO A 77 5.61 -5.87 10.48
CA PRO A 77 5.35 -6.68 9.29
C PRO A 77 4.52 -5.88 8.27
N GLY A 78 5.02 -5.74 7.03
CA GLY A 78 4.37 -4.91 6.02
C GLY A 78 4.82 -3.45 5.96
N GLY A 79 5.74 -3.03 6.84
CA GLY A 79 6.33 -1.69 6.86
C GLY A 79 5.39 -0.60 7.41
N PHE A 80 5.91 0.62 7.46
CA PHE A 80 5.15 1.81 7.86
C PHE A 80 4.59 2.51 6.63
N GLN A 81 3.36 2.96 6.72
CA GLN A 81 2.82 3.92 5.74
C GLN A 81 3.00 5.34 6.29
N ILE A 82 3.62 6.20 5.50
CA ILE A 82 3.90 7.59 5.85
C ILE A 82 3.51 8.52 4.70
N LYS A 83 3.28 9.79 5.03
CA LYS A 83 3.13 10.85 4.05
C LYS A 83 4.47 11.58 3.91
N VAL A 84 4.90 11.79 2.67
CA VAL A 84 6.16 12.47 2.32
C VAL A 84 5.83 13.71 1.50
N GLN A 85 6.50 14.83 1.78
CA GLN A 85 6.38 16.07 1.04
C GLN A 85 7.58 16.25 0.12
N ARG A 86 7.30 16.47 -1.16
CA ARG A 86 8.34 16.83 -2.14
C ARG A 86 8.79 18.27 -1.94
N LYS A 87 9.96 18.59 -2.42
CA LYS A 87 10.52 19.97 -2.39
C LYS A 87 9.60 21.02 -3.02
N ASN A 88 8.79 20.61 -4.01
CA ASN A 88 7.80 21.48 -4.64
C ASN A 88 6.48 21.64 -3.84
N GLY A 89 6.40 21.09 -2.64
CA GLY A 89 5.25 21.16 -1.74
C GLY A 89 4.18 20.07 -1.97
N THR A 90 4.24 19.29 -3.05
CA THR A 90 3.29 18.20 -3.27
C THR A 90 3.57 17.05 -2.31
N CYS A 91 2.51 16.34 -1.89
CA CYS A 91 2.64 15.19 -1.00
C CYS A 91 2.33 13.88 -1.74
N PHE A 92 2.95 12.80 -1.29
CA PHE A 92 2.67 11.45 -1.74
C PHE A 92 2.64 10.48 -0.57
N ASP A 93 1.95 9.36 -0.75
CA ASP A 93 1.93 8.27 0.22
C ASP A 93 3.10 7.33 -0.05
N ALA A 94 3.87 7.04 0.97
CA ALA A 94 5.02 6.16 0.89
C ALA A 94 4.90 4.97 1.82
N ARG A 95 5.44 3.83 1.40
CA ARG A 95 5.67 2.67 2.25
C ARG A 95 7.14 2.57 2.58
N LEU A 96 7.43 2.51 3.87
CA LEU A 96 8.76 2.46 4.44
C LEU A 96 9.00 1.09 5.06
N TYR A 97 10.05 0.40 4.64
CA TYR A 97 10.58 -0.79 5.29
C TYR A 97 11.92 -0.47 5.90
N VAL A 98 12.16 -0.95 7.10
CA VAL A 98 13.36 -0.65 7.89
C VAL A 98 14.11 -1.92 8.22
N SER A 99 15.43 -1.88 8.10
CA SER A 99 16.34 -2.96 8.47
C SER A 99 17.55 -2.40 9.23
N PRO A 100 18.06 -3.11 10.24
CA PRO A 100 19.26 -2.67 10.93
C PRO A 100 20.48 -2.74 10.02
N LEU A 101 21.38 -1.76 10.15
CA LEU A 101 22.72 -1.81 9.57
C LEU A 101 23.68 -2.38 10.59
N VAL A 102 24.39 -3.42 10.20
CA VAL A 102 25.35 -4.14 11.06
C VAL A 102 26.72 -4.09 10.39
N ASP A 103 27.76 -3.77 11.14
CA ASP A 103 29.12 -3.75 10.64
C ASP A 103 29.72 -5.18 10.54
N ALA A 104 30.96 -5.26 10.06
CA ALA A 104 31.68 -6.53 9.91
C ALA A 104 31.92 -7.29 11.24
N HIS A 105 31.77 -6.60 12.37
CA HIS A 105 31.92 -7.15 13.72
C HIS A 105 30.57 -7.53 14.34
N GLY A 106 29.46 -7.39 13.58
CA GLY A 106 28.13 -7.68 14.08
C GLY A 106 27.52 -6.57 14.96
N GLN A 107 28.14 -5.39 15.01
CA GLN A 107 27.63 -4.27 15.79
C GLN A 107 26.60 -3.47 14.99
N HIS A 108 25.52 -3.10 15.65
CA HIS A 108 24.49 -2.25 15.07
C HIS A 108 25.00 -0.80 14.94
N THR A 109 25.04 -0.29 13.72
CA THR A 109 25.61 1.02 13.40
C THR A 109 24.57 2.03 12.90
N GLY A 110 23.38 1.57 12.60
CA GLY A 110 22.31 2.43 12.08
C GLY A 110 21.19 1.66 11.44
N TRP A 111 20.41 2.33 10.61
CA TRP A 111 19.21 1.81 9.98
C TRP A 111 19.21 2.06 8.48
N MET A 112 18.86 1.07 7.69
CA MET A 112 18.57 1.23 6.27
C MET A 112 17.06 1.21 6.07
N SER A 113 16.53 2.17 5.34
CA SER A 113 15.12 2.23 4.98
C SER A 113 14.96 2.17 3.47
N SER A 114 14.04 1.33 3.00
CA SER A 114 13.57 1.35 1.62
C SER A 114 12.19 2.02 1.55
N ILE A 115 12.01 2.94 0.61
CA ILE A 115 10.83 3.80 0.48
C ILE A 115 10.26 3.64 -0.92
N THR A 116 8.96 3.33 -1.01
CA THR A 116 8.23 3.18 -2.27
C THR A 116 7.04 4.13 -2.29
N ASP A 117 6.86 4.88 -3.37
CA ASP A 117 5.65 5.67 -3.60
C ASP A 117 4.47 4.74 -3.89
N ILE A 118 3.44 4.79 -3.04
CA ILE A 118 2.23 3.96 -3.14
C ILE A 118 0.98 4.79 -3.46
N THR A 119 1.15 6.04 -3.87
CA THR A 119 0.04 6.95 -4.15
C THR A 119 -0.85 6.43 -5.27
N GLU A 120 -0.26 6.03 -6.38
CA GLU A 120 -1.01 5.49 -7.51
C GLU A 120 -1.68 4.13 -7.20
N PRO A 121 -1.00 3.14 -6.61
CA PRO A 121 -1.65 1.91 -6.13
C PRO A 121 -2.81 2.18 -5.17
N ASN A 122 -2.67 3.10 -4.23
CA ASN A 122 -3.74 3.46 -3.30
C ASN A 122 -4.91 4.13 -4.02
N ARG A 123 -4.63 5.02 -4.98
CA ARG A 123 -5.65 5.69 -5.81
C ARG A 123 -6.46 4.66 -6.61
N ILE A 124 -5.78 3.72 -7.27
CA ILE A 124 -6.44 2.66 -8.04
C ILE A 124 -7.33 1.79 -7.13
N ARG A 125 -6.83 1.39 -5.96
CA ARG A 125 -7.62 0.61 -4.99
C ARG A 125 -8.86 1.37 -4.53
N ALA A 126 -8.71 2.67 -4.21
CA ALA A 126 -9.83 3.51 -3.79
C ALA A 126 -10.87 3.68 -4.91
N GLN A 127 -10.42 3.89 -6.15
CA GLN A 127 -11.32 3.98 -7.32
C GLN A 127 -12.07 2.67 -7.56
N LEU A 128 -11.38 1.53 -7.47
CA LEU A 128 -12.00 0.21 -7.61
C LEU A 128 -13.04 -0.04 -6.52
N ALA A 129 -12.71 0.27 -5.26
CA ALA A 129 -13.64 0.13 -4.14
C ALA A 129 -14.88 1.01 -4.32
N ALA A 130 -14.69 2.29 -4.69
CA ALA A 130 -15.80 3.21 -4.95
C ALA A 130 -16.66 2.78 -6.17
N SER A 131 -16.04 2.21 -7.20
CA SER A 131 -16.76 1.67 -8.35
C SER A 131 -17.59 0.44 -7.97
N HIS A 132 -17.01 -0.46 -7.18
CA HIS A 132 -17.72 -1.64 -6.68
C HIS A 132 -18.90 -1.26 -5.79
N GLU A 133 -18.71 -0.31 -4.88
CA GLU A 133 -19.79 0.19 -4.02
C GLU A 133 -20.93 0.78 -4.83
N ARG A 134 -20.63 1.66 -5.80
CA ARG A 134 -21.65 2.24 -6.70
C ARG A 134 -22.39 1.17 -7.49
N PHE A 135 -21.66 0.19 -8.03
CA PHE A 135 -22.27 -0.90 -8.78
C PHE A 135 -23.22 -1.74 -7.89
N THR A 136 -22.81 -2.03 -6.66
CA THR A 136 -23.63 -2.73 -5.67
C THR A 136 -24.91 -1.95 -5.35
N ILE A 137 -24.80 -0.63 -5.10
CA ILE A 137 -25.97 0.24 -4.85
C ILE A 137 -26.96 0.20 -6.03
N VAL A 138 -26.46 0.29 -7.26
CA VAL A 138 -27.33 0.21 -8.45
C VAL A 138 -28.04 -1.14 -8.52
N LEU A 139 -27.31 -2.25 -8.36
CA LEU A 139 -27.92 -3.58 -8.41
C LEU A 139 -28.94 -3.80 -7.29
N GLU A 140 -28.66 -3.30 -6.07
CA GLU A 140 -29.56 -3.39 -4.92
C GLU A 140 -30.83 -2.53 -5.11
N SER A 141 -30.75 -1.45 -5.91
CA SER A 141 -31.89 -0.56 -6.18
C SER A 141 -32.81 -1.05 -7.31
N LEU A 142 -32.41 -2.07 -8.07
CA LEU A 142 -33.21 -2.60 -9.16
C LEU A 142 -34.42 -3.38 -8.62
N ASP A 143 -35.60 -3.13 -9.22
CA ASP A 143 -36.82 -3.91 -8.98
C ASP A 143 -36.83 -5.26 -9.74
N ALA A 144 -35.70 -5.63 -10.31
CA ALA A 144 -35.46 -6.90 -10.97
C ALA A 144 -34.59 -7.82 -10.11
N SER A 145 -34.88 -9.11 -10.13
CA SER A 145 -34.06 -10.12 -9.47
C SER A 145 -32.75 -10.30 -10.23
N VAL A 146 -31.64 -10.00 -9.57
CA VAL A 146 -30.28 -10.13 -10.12
C VAL A 146 -29.46 -11.03 -9.23
N SER A 147 -28.82 -12.03 -9.85
CA SER A 147 -27.87 -12.92 -9.18
C SER A 147 -26.68 -13.21 -10.08
N VAL A 148 -25.54 -13.47 -9.46
CA VAL A 148 -24.29 -13.81 -10.14
C VAL A 148 -23.73 -15.07 -9.51
N ALA A 149 -23.44 -16.06 -10.34
CA ALA A 149 -22.80 -17.32 -9.94
C ALA A 149 -21.60 -17.63 -10.83
N PRO A 150 -20.57 -18.33 -10.33
CA PRO A 150 -19.52 -18.87 -11.19
C PRO A 150 -20.09 -19.94 -12.12
N LEU A 151 -19.50 -20.10 -13.30
CA LEU A 151 -19.83 -21.20 -14.20
C LEU A 151 -19.62 -22.55 -13.51
N GLY A 152 -20.67 -23.39 -13.49
CA GLY A 152 -20.61 -24.72 -12.90
C GLY A 152 -20.75 -24.75 -11.37
N SER A 153 -21.02 -23.63 -10.72
CA SER A 153 -21.31 -23.56 -9.28
C SER A 153 -22.78 -23.23 -9.02
N ALA A 154 -23.34 -23.88 -8.01
CA ALA A 154 -24.65 -23.57 -7.49
C ALA A 154 -24.64 -22.41 -6.49
N GLU A 155 -23.46 -22.05 -5.97
CA GLU A 155 -23.29 -21.00 -4.98
C GLU A 155 -23.24 -19.62 -5.65
N LEU A 156 -24.06 -18.70 -5.15
CA LEU A 156 -24.11 -17.34 -5.65
C LEU A 156 -22.97 -16.50 -5.08
N LEU A 157 -22.29 -15.77 -5.95
CA LEU A 157 -21.32 -14.74 -5.56
C LEU A 157 -22.04 -13.45 -5.13
N PHE A 158 -23.20 -13.18 -5.72
CA PHE A 158 -24.02 -12.01 -5.44
C PHE A 158 -25.50 -12.30 -5.69
N ALA A 159 -26.35 -11.70 -4.89
CA ALA A 159 -27.80 -11.66 -5.10
C ALA A 159 -28.32 -10.31 -4.57
N ASN A 160 -29.09 -9.57 -5.38
CA ASN A 160 -29.62 -8.28 -4.97
C ASN A 160 -30.84 -8.44 -4.04
N LYS A 161 -31.32 -7.29 -3.50
CA LYS A 161 -32.48 -7.25 -2.60
C LYS A 161 -33.70 -7.93 -3.19
N SER A 162 -34.04 -7.67 -4.46
CA SER A 162 -35.22 -8.27 -5.13
C SER A 162 -35.07 -9.79 -5.24
N TYR A 163 -33.87 -10.30 -5.57
CA TYR A 163 -33.63 -11.74 -5.55
C TYR A 163 -33.87 -12.34 -4.18
N ARG A 164 -33.31 -11.74 -3.11
CA ARG A 164 -33.48 -12.24 -1.74
C ARG A 164 -34.95 -12.21 -1.26
N GLN A 165 -35.72 -11.23 -1.71
CA GLN A 165 -37.15 -11.14 -1.42
C GLN A 165 -37.95 -12.22 -2.10
N TRP A 166 -37.63 -12.60 -3.34
CA TRP A 166 -38.35 -13.57 -4.13
C TRP A 166 -37.94 -15.02 -3.83
N PHE A 167 -36.67 -15.28 -3.63
CA PHE A 167 -36.07 -16.60 -3.51
C PHE A 167 -35.49 -16.91 -2.13
N GLY A 168 -35.60 -16.00 -1.19
CA GLY A 168 -35.01 -16.11 0.14
C GLY A 168 -33.53 -15.77 0.21
N SER A 169 -33.00 -15.80 1.42
CA SER A 169 -31.59 -15.43 1.69
C SER A 169 -30.59 -16.55 1.43
N GLN A 170 -31.06 -17.74 1.08
CA GLN A 170 -30.18 -18.87 0.77
C GLN A 170 -29.61 -18.73 -0.64
N THR A 171 -28.31 -18.98 -0.78
CA THR A 171 -27.57 -18.85 -2.03
C THR A 171 -27.97 -19.86 -3.11
N THR A 172 -28.78 -20.87 -2.76
CA THR A 172 -29.24 -21.96 -3.64
C THR A 172 -30.75 -21.96 -3.91
N GLY A 173 -31.46 -20.94 -3.43
CA GLY A 173 -32.95 -20.90 -3.52
C GLY A 173 -33.51 -20.94 -4.95
N HIS A 174 -32.78 -20.41 -5.94
CA HIS A 174 -33.18 -20.47 -7.35
C HIS A 174 -33.10 -21.88 -7.95
N LEU A 175 -32.25 -22.77 -7.42
CA LEU A 175 -32.15 -24.15 -7.91
C LEU A 175 -33.36 -24.97 -7.58
N GLN A 176 -34.01 -24.75 -6.44
CA GLN A 176 -35.25 -25.42 -6.08
C GLN A 176 -36.36 -25.10 -7.07
N LEU A 177 -36.46 -23.82 -7.48
CA LEU A 177 -37.48 -23.41 -8.44
C LEU A 177 -37.21 -23.93 -9.86
N LEU A 178 -35.97 -24.06 -10.26
CA LEU A 178 -35.61 -24.68 -11.55
C LEU A 178 -35.95 -26.17 -11.56
N GLN A 179 -35.71 -26.88 -10.45
CA GLN A 179 -36.07 -28.28 -10.29
C GLN A 179 -37.59 -28.48 -10.29
N GLU A 180 -38.35 -27.62 -9.60
CA GLU A 180 -39.82 -27.65 -9.61
C GLU A 180 -40.38 -27.33 -11.00
N ALA A 181 -39.75 -26.39 -11.75
CA ALA A 181 -40.16 -26.06 -13.11
C ALA A 181 -39.89 -27.18 -14.13
N GLU A 182 -38.85 -27.99 -13.92
CA GLU A 182 -38.57 -29.19 -14.74
C GLU A 182 -39.56 -30.33 -14.44
N ILE A 183 -39.98 -30.51 -13.19
CA ILE A 183 -40.96 -31.51 -12.80
C ILE A 183 -42.35 -31.20 -13.42
N VAL A 184 -42.69 -29.92 -13.58
CA VAL A 184 -43.98 -29.51 -14.18
C VAL A 184 -43.99 -29.69 -15.71
N LYS A 185 -42.86 -29.89 -16.37
CA LYS A 185 -42.73 -30.13 -17.80
C LYS A 185 -42.62 -31.60 -18.19
N ALA A 186 -42.52 -32.50 -17.23
CA ALA A 186 -42.49 -33.96 -17.42
C ALA A 186 -43.88 -34.58 -17.12
#